data_332f214abcd3406a1de901c102acdb22
#
_entry.id   332f214abcd3406a1de901c102acdb22
#
_cell.length_a   1.000
_cell.length_b   1.000
_cell.length_c   1.000
_cell.angle_alpha   90.00
_cell.angle_beta   90.00
_cell.angle_gamma   90.00
#
_symmetry.space_group_name_H-M   'P 1'
#
loop_
_entity.id
_entity.type
_entity.pdbx_description
1 polymer ?
#
loop_
_entity_poly.entity_id
_entity_poly.type
_entity_poly.pdbx_seq_one_letter_code
_entity_poly.pdbx_strand_id
1 'polypeptide(L)'
;MQTLQEYKCPCCGGAIAFDSTLQKMKCPFCGTEFEMDALKSYDAELQGEQADNMEWETSAGSEWQESEIEGLRSYVCKSCGGEIVGDANTAATSCPFCGNPVVMMNQFAGLLKPDIVIPFKLDKKAAKAGLMKHLNGKKLLPKIFKDQNHIDEVKGVYVPFWLFDTDVDAQVRYRATKVRTWSDEDYRYTETSYYMIHRGGSVGFEHVPVDGSSKMPDDLMESVEPYDYSDALDFQTAYLAGYFADKYDVTAEESIDRANQRVRRSTEDAFASTVQGYATVNAESSSVQFHGGKAKYALYPVWLLNTTWNGEKYTFAMNGQTGKFVGNLPLDKSA
;
A
#
# COMPACT_ATOMS: atom_id res chain seq x y z
N MET A 1 38.93 16.39 28.42
CA MET A 1 38.90 14.96 28.61
C MET A 1 38.40 14.34 27.33
N GLN A 2 39.26 13.67 26.57
CA GLN A 2 38.80 12.89 25.43
C GLN A 2 38.00 11.70 25.96
N THR A 3 36.70 11.67 25.70
CA THR A 3 35.87 10.51 25.94
C THR A 3 36.35 9.37 25.06
N LEU A 4 36.60 8.19 25.65
CA LEU A 4 36.93 7.00 24.90
C LEU A 4 35.76 6.70 23.93
N GLN A 5 36.01 6.75 22.64
CA GLN A 5 34.99 6.48 21.63
C GLN A 5 34.91 4.97 21.44
N GLU A 6 33.83 4.34 21.86
CA GLU A 6 33.57 2.93 21.63
C GLU A 6 32.84 2.77 20.31
N TYR A 7 33.47 2.08 19.36
CA TYR A 7 32.84 1.75 18.07
C TYR A 7 32.06 0.45 18.19
N LYS A 8 30.85 0.44 17.64
CA LYS A 8 30.03 -0.76 17.48
C LYS A 8 30.22 -1.37 16.10
N CYS A 9 30.14 -2.67 16.02
CA CYS A 9 30.26 -3.40 14.76
C CYS A 9 29.06 -3.10 13.84
N PRO A 10 29.28 -2.55 12.64
CA PRO A 10 28.19 -2.31 11.68
C PRO A 10 27.44 -3.58 11.24
N CYS A 11 28.06 -4.76 11.39
CA CYS A 11 27.47 -6.03 10.95
C CYS A 11 26.59 -6.71 12.00
N CYS A 12 26.94 -6.58 13.31
CA CYS A 12 26.25 -7.32 14.36
C CYS A 12 25.94 -6.49 15.61
N GLY A 13 26.33 -5.20 15.65
CA GLY A 13 26.12 -4.32 16.81
C GLY A 13 27.04 -4.59 18.02
N GLY A 14 27.89 -5.61 17.98
CA GLY A 14 28.82 -5.94 19.06
C GLY A 14 29.97 -4.95 19.18
N ALA A 15 30.60 -4.86 20.35
CA ALA A 15 31.80 -4.04 20.54
C ALA A 15 32.96 -4.58 19.68
N ILE A 16 33.71 -3.67 19.06
CA ILE A 16 34.88 -4.03 18.25
C ILE A 16 36.16 -3.63 18.95
N ALA A 17 37.22 -4.38 18.71
CA ALA A 17 38.55 -4.15 19.28
C ALA A 17 39.61 -4.03 18.17
N PHE A 18 40.69 -3.31 18.49
CA PHE A 18 41.83 -3.23 17.59
C PHE A 18 42.67 -4.53 17.65
N ASP A 19 42.87 -5.14 16.49
CA ASP A 19 43.73 -6.28 16.34
C ASP A 19 45.12 -5.81 15.90
N SER A 20 46.08 -5.88 16.81
CA SER A 20 47.46 -5.41 16.55
C SER A 20 48.21 -6.23 15.53
N THR A 21 47.81 -7.47 15.29
CA THR A 21 48.44 -8.35 14.30
C THR A 21 47.99 -7.99 12.88
N LEU A 22 46.69 -7.70 12.74
CA LEU A 22 46.07 -7.33 11.48
C LEU A 22 46.18 -5.82 11.18
N GLN A 23 46.51 -5.02 12.20
CA GLN A 23 46.50 -3.54 12.14
C GLN A 23 45.11 -2.97 11.71
N LYS A 24 44.02 -3.66 12.09
CA LYS A 24 42.63 -3.34 11.80
C LYS A 24 41.75 -3.47 13.01
N MET A 25 40.58 -2.88 12.94
CA MET A 25 39.50 -3.14 13.92
C MET A 25 38.85 -4.47 13.57
N LYS A 26 38.64 -5.33 14.58
CA LYS A 26 38.02 -6.63 14.43
C LYS A 26 36.88 -6.83 15.41
N CYS A 27 35.77 -7.36 14.92
CA CYS A 27 34.66 -7.75 15.75
C CYS A 27 34.88 -9.16 16.30
N PRO A 28 35.02 -9.37 17.62
CA PRO A 28 35.19 -10.70 18.19
C PRO A 28 33.95 -11.59 18.07
N PHE A 29 32.76 -11.00 17.80
CA PHE A 29 31.50 -11.73 17.73
C PHE A 29 31.20 -12.29 16.34
N CYS A 30 31.41 -11.49 15.28
CA CYS A 30 31.11 -11.91 13.90
C CYS A 30 32.38 -12.09 13.04
N GLY A 31 33.56 -11.79 13.57
CA GLY A 31 34.84 -11.92 12.88
C GLY A 31 35.14 -10.86 11.81
N THR A 32 34.22 -9.93 11.56
CA THR A 32 34.38 -8.91 10.50
C THR A 32 35.51 -7.93 10.86
N GLU A 33 36.30 -7.59 9.87
CA GLU A 33 37.43 -6.66 9.97
C GLU A 33 37.10 -5.34 9.27
N PHE A 34 37.54 -4.23 9.88
CA PHE A 34 37.30 -2.88 9.38
C PHE A 34 38.54 -2.03 9.38
N GLU A 35 38.69 -1.20 8.35
CA GLU A 35 39.62 -0.09 8.39
C GLU A 35 39.14 0.98 9.35
N MET A 36 40.05 1.64 10.09
CA MET A 36 39.70 2.66 11.06
C MET A 36 38.93 3.83 10.45
N ASP A 37 39.32 4.24 9.25
CA ASP A 37 38.72 5.38 8.56
C ASP A 37 37.28 5.05 8.09
N ALA A 38 37.01 3.80 7.72
CA ALA A 38 35.67 3.34 7.40
C ALA A 38 34.73 3.40 8.62
N LEU A 39 35.21 3.02 9.80
CA LEU A 39 34.44 3.11 11.05
C LEU A 39 34.21 4.55 11.49
N LYS A 40 35.20 5.43 11.35
CA LYS A 40 35.02 6.87 11.65
C LYS A 40 33.98 7.52 10.74
N SER A 41 34.03 7.21 9.46
CA SER A 41 33.04 7.70 8.50
C SER A 41 31.62 7.20 8.84
N TYR A 42 31.50 5.91 9.17
CA TYR A 42 30.25 5.31 9.60
C TYR A 42 29.68 5.98 10.87
N ASP A 43 30.53 6.22 11.89
CA ASP A 43 30.12 6.84 13.15
C ASP A 43 29.72 8.32 12.94
N ALA A 44 30.45 9.04 12.06
CA ALA A 44 30.13 10.42 11.72
C ALA A 44 28.79 10.55 10.98
N GLU A 45 28.45 9.60 10.10
CA GLU A 45 27.17 9.55 9.42
C GLU A 45 26.03 9.23 10.39
N LEU A 46 26.24 8.31 11.37
CA LEU A 46 25.25 8.03 12.40
C LEU A 46 24.91 9.26 13.28
N GLN A 47 25.92 10.08 13.56
CA GLN A 47 25.75 11.30 14.37
C GLN A 47 25.13 12.46 13.56
N GLY A 48 25.21 12.41 12.24
CA GLY A 48 24.67 13.41 11.32
C GLY A 48 23.25 13.11 10.81
N GLU A 49 22.64 11.99 11.19
CA GLU A 49 21.28 11.65 10.76
C GLU A 49 20.27 12.70 11.26
N GLN A 50 19.59 13.33 10.32
CA GLN A 50 18.48 14.23 10.64
C GLN A 50 17.25 13.39 11.02
N ALA A 51 16.49 13.88 12.01
CA ALA A 51 15.18 13.31 12.29
C ALA A 51 14.25 13.49 11.07
N ASP A 52 13.34 12.56 10.88
CA ASP A 52 12.33 12.67 9.84
C ASP A 52 11.46 13.93 10.02
N ASN A 53 11.07 14.51 8.91
CA ASN A 53 10.03 15.53 8.84
C ASN A 53 9.03 15.10 7.77
N MET A 54 7.90 14.51 8.21
CA MET A 54 6.86 13.95 7.35
C MET A 54 5.52 14.63 7.66
N GLU A 55 5.43 15.94 7.42
CA GLU A 55 4.23 16.72 7.69
C GLU A 55 3.33 16.76 6.45
N TRP A 56 2.01 16.62 6.67
CA TRP A 56 0.98 16.62 5.65
C TRP A 56 -0.06 17.71 5.90
N GLU A 57 -0.44 18.41 4.84
CA GLU A 57 -1.66 19.19 4.78
C GLU A 57 -2.80 18.25 4.38
N THR A 58 -3.68 17.95 5.34
CA THR A 58 -4.75 16.95 5.18
C THR A 58 -6.09 17.54 4.77
N SER A 59 -6.13 18.83 4.45
CA SER A 59 -7.33 19.53 3.95
C SER A 59 -7.71 19.02 2.56
N ALA A 60 -8.36 17.86 2.50
CA ALA A 60 -8.80 17.20 1.28
C ALA A 60 -10.32 17.23 1.16
N GLY A 61 -10.83 17.23 -0.07
CA GLY A 61 -12.26 17.32 -0.35
C GLY A 61 -12.83 18.71 -0.17
N SER A 62 -14.12 18.84 -0.41
CA SER A 62 -14.86 20.09 -0.29
C SER A 62 -16.23 19.87 0.34
N GLU A 63 -16.91 20.97 0.70
CA GLU A 63 -18.30 20.88 1.14
C GLU A 63 -19.23 20.65 -0.06
N TRP A 64 -20.30 19.87 0.17
CA TRP A 64 -21.35 19.65 -0.82
C TRP A 64 -22.24 20.87 -0.95
N GLN A 65 -22.62 21.21 -2.18
CA GLN A 65 -23.69 22.19 -2.42
C GLN A 65 -25.06 21.53 -2.28
N GLU A 66 -26.08 22.28 -1.83
CA GLU A 66 -27.44 21.76 -1.66
C GLU A 66 -28.00 21.11 -2.94
N SER A 67 -27.76 21.73 -4.11
CA SER A 67 -28.21 21.22 -5.41
C SER A 67 -27.56 19.89 -5.81
N GLU A 68 -26.39 19.58 -5.30
CA GLU A 68 -25.67 18.31 -5.55
C GLU A 68 -26.24 17.19 -4.67
N ILE A 69 -26.70 17.53 -3.47
CA ILE A 69 -27.25 16.57 -2.49
C ILE A 69 -28.66 16.08 -2.90
N GLU A 70 -29.49 16.94 -3.52
CA GLU A 70 -30.87 16.60 -3.89
C GLU A 70 -30.99 15.34 -4.77
N GLY A 71 -29.98 15.08 -5.60
CA GLY A 71 -29.88 13.92 -6.49
C GLY A 71 -29.33 12.65 -5.86
N LEU A 72 -28.92 12.68 -4.59
CA LEU A 72 -28.26 11.58 -3.91
C LEU A 72 -29.16 10.86 -2.90
N ARG A 73 -28.89 9.56 -2.72
CA ARG A 73 -29.55 8.71 -1.71
C ARG A 73 -28.47 8.00 -0.89
N SER A 74 -28.59 8.06 0.42
CA SER A 74 -27.73 7.33 1.35
C SER A 74 -28.42 6.08 1.88
N TYR A 75 -27.67 5.00 1.99
CA TYR A 75 -28.12 3.71 2.51
C TYR A 75 -27.17 3.23 3.61
N VAL A 76 -27.72 2.66 4.66
CA VAL A 76 -26.94 2.11 5.79
C VAL A 76 -27.24 0.63 5.93
N CYS A 77 -26.18 -0.14 6.09
CA CYS A 77 -26.26 -1.56 6.43
C CYS A 77 -26.25 -1.73 7.95
N LYS A 78 -27.35 -2.18 8.54
CA LYS A 78 -27.43 -2.42 9.99
C LYS A 78 -26.56 -3.59 10.45
N SER A 79 -26.11 -4.44 9.53
CA SER A 79 -25.32 -5.63 9.85
C SER A 79 -23.83 -5.32 9.99
N CYS A 80 -23.24 -4.56 9.06
CA CYS A 80 -21.81 -4.24 9.07
C CYS A 80 -21.49 -2.75 9.28
N GLY A 81 -22.54 -1.89 9.40
CA GLY A 81 -22.40 -0.45 9.56
C GLY A 81 -21.92 0.28 8.29
N GLY A 82 -21.79 -0.40 7.15
CA GLY A 82 -21.38 0.26 5.89
C GLY A 82 -22.42 1.28 5.43
N GLU A 83 -21.95 2.45 5.06
CA GLU A 83 -22.77 3.52 4.49
C GLU A 83 -22.41 3.70 3.02
N ILE A 84 -23.39 3.61 2.13
CA ILE A 84 -23.21 3.76 0.69
C ILE A 84 -24.10 4.86 0.13
N VAL A 85 -23.63 5.52 -0.89
CA VAL A 85 -24.32 6.59 -1.60
C VAL A 85 -24.56 6.17 -3.05
N GLY A 86 -25.71 6.48 -3.57
CA GLY A 86 -26.06 6.31 -4.98
C GLY A 86 -26.84 7.51 -5.48
N ASP A 87 -27.03 7.59 -6.79
CA ASP A 87 -27.94 8.56 -7.39
C ASP A 87 -29.40 8.21 -7.11
N ALA A 88 -30.31 9.15 -7.37
CA ALA A 88 -31.76 8.96 -7.09
C ALA A 88 -32.39 7.76 -7.83
N ASN A 89 -31.78 7.32 -8.94
CA ASN A 89 -32.27 6.23 -9.77
C ASN A 89 -31.62 4.88 -9.44
N THR A 90 -30.54 4.89 -8.65
CA THR A 90 -29.82 3.68 -8.24
C THR A 90 -30.31 3.19 -6.90
N ALA A 91 -31.14 2.15 -6.90
CA ALA A 91 -31.70 1.56 -5.68
C ALA A 91 -30.76 0.49 -5.12
N ALA A 92 -30.33 0.66 -3.87
CA ALA A 92 -29.61 -0.36 -3.13
C ALA A 92 -30.58 -1.26 -2.37
N THR A 93 -30.58 -2.56 -2.65
CA THR A 93 -31.35 -3.57 -1.93
C THR A 93 -30.50 -4.36 -0.95
N SER A 94 -29.20 -4.48 -1.23
CA SER A 94 -28.25 -5.21 -0.42
C SER A 94 -26.89 -4.50 -0.36
N CYS A 95 -26.22 -4.68 0.78
CA CYS A 95 -24.90 -4.12 1.05
C CYS A 95 -23.84 -4.72 0.12
N PRO A 96 -22.99 -3.93 -0.54
CA PRO A 96 -21.92 -4.46 -1.37
C PRO A 96 -20.80 -5.15 -0.56
N PHE A 97 -20.70 -4.84 0.76
CA PHE A 97 -19.65 -5.36 1.62
C PHE A 97 -20.00 -6.68 2.32
N CYS A 98 -21.26 -6.89 2.71
CA CYS A 98 -21.65 -8.09 3.45
C CYS A 98 -22.86 -8.82 2.88
N GLY A 99 -23.48 -8.31 1.81
CA GLY A 99 -24.65 -8.92 1.16
C GLY A 99 -25.99 -8.70 1.88
N ASN A 100 -25.99 -8.24 3.13
CA ASN A 100 -27.21 -8.05 3.92
C ASN A 100 -28.05 -6.87 3.40
N PRO A 101 -29.38 -6.85 3.68
CA PRO A 101 -30.26 -5.75 3.30
C PRO A 101 -29.78 -4.41 3.86
N VAL A 102 -29.95 -3.34 3.07
CA VAL A 102 -29.66 -1.96 3.48
C VAL A 102 -30.94 -1.17 3.67
N VAL A 103 -30.88 -0.13 4.49
CA VAL A 103 -31.97 0.80 4.76
C VAL A 103 -31.63 2.17 4.20
N MET A 104 -32.53 2.76 3.45
CA MET A 104 -32.37 4.12 2.94
C MET A 104 -32.46 5.12 4.11
N MET A 105 -31.49 6.04 4.16
CA MET A 105 -31.46 7.17 5.09
C MET A 105 -31.91 8.45 4.39
N ASN A 106 -32.64 9.29 5.09
CA ASN A 106 -33.14 10.53 4.53
C ASN A 106 -32.16 11.72 4.61
N GLN A 107 -31.01 11.56 5.27
CA GLN A 107 -30.06 12.64 5.46
C GLN A 107 -28.68 12.25 4.93
N PHE A 108 -28.22 13.03 4.00
CA PHE A 108 -26.84 13.04 3.55
C PHE A 108 -26.13 14.15 4.34
N ALA A 109 -25.44 13.81 5.41
CA ALA A 109 -24.80 14.78 6.28
C ALA A 109 -23.37 14.38 6.67
N GLY A 110 -22.49 15.36 6.77
CA GLY A 110 -21.17 15.22 7.40
C GLY A 110 -20.09 14.57 6.56
N LEU A 111 -20.23 14.52 5.24
CA LEU A 111 -19.23 14.00 4.31
C LEU A 111 -18.57 15.11 3.52
N LEU A 112 -17.29 14.95 3.25
CA LEU A 112 -16.61 15.74 2.23
C LEU A 112 -16.99 15.22 0.84
N LYS A 113 -17.09 16.15 -0.12
CA LYS A 113 -17.19 15.84 -1.54
C LYS A 113 -15.80 15.46 -2.05
N PRO A 114 -15.68 14.37 -2.83
CA PRO A 114 -14.41 14.02 -3.45
C PRO A 114 -13.85 15.13 -4.34
N ASP A 115 -12.53 15.26 -4.38
CA ASP A 115 -11.84 16.15 -5.32
C ASP A 115 -11.84 15.55 -6.72
N ILE A 116 -11.49 14.26 -6.83
CA ILE A 116 -11.36 13.55 -8.10
C ILE A 116 -12.04 12.18 -8.09
N VAL A 117 -12.29 11.68 -9.28
CA VAL A 117 -12.79 10.32 -9.51
C VAL A 117 -12.02 9.69 -10.68
N ILE A 118 -11.72 8.40 -10.56
CA ILE A 118 -11.33 7.58 -11.71
C ILE A 118 -12.59 6.86 -12.20
N PRO A 119 -13.13 7.17 -13.38
CA PRO A 119 -14.39 6.56 -13.85
C PRO A 119 -14.23 5.07 -14.13
N PHE A 120 -15.33 4.31 -14.00
CA PHE A 120 -15.39 2.95 -14.51
C PHE A 120 -15.15 2.92 -16.02
N LYS A 121 -14.17 2.12 -16.48
CA LYS A 121 -13.95 1.79 -17.91
C LYS A 121 -14.56 0.45 -18.30
N LEU A 122 -14.67 -0.46 -17.34
CA LEU A 122 -15.21 -1.79 -17.52
C LEU A 122 -16.61 -1.87 -16.95
N ASP A 123 -17.55 -2.32 -17.75
CA ASP A 123 -18.94 -2.49 -17.37
C ASP A 123 -19.17 -3.79 -16.55
N LYS A 124 -20.38 -3.98 -16.06
CA LYS A 124 -20.78 -5.18 -15.32
C LYS A 124 -20.57 -6.48 -16.12
N LYS A 125 -20.72 -6.43 -17.44
CA LYS A 125 -20.53 -7.59 -18.32
C LYS A 125 -19.06 -7.99 -18.36
N ALA A 126 -18.16 -7.02 -18.48
CA ALA A 126 -16.71 -7.25 -18.42
C ALA A 126 -16.27 -7.77 -17.05
N ALA A 127 -16.85 -7.25 -15.96
CA ALA A 127 -16.59 -7.74 -14.60
C ALA A 127 -16.97 -9.21 -14.42
N LYS A 128 -18.16 -9.59 -14.87
CA LYS A 128 -18.61 -10.99 -14.85
C LYS A 128 -17.71 -11.89 -15.69
N ALA A 129 -17.34 -11.46 -16.90
CA ALA A 129 -16.44 -12.22 -17.76
C ALA A 129 -15.04 -12.41 -17.11
N GLY A 130 -14.51 -11.38 -16.48
CA GLY A 130 -13.26 -11.43 -15.73
C GLY A 130 -13.33 -12.42 -14.58
N LEU A 131 -14.41 -12.38 -13.78
CA LEU A 131 -14.65 -13.31 -12.69
C LEU A 131 -14.75 -14.77 -13.20
N MET A 132 -15.55 -15.01 -14.21
CA MET A 132 -15.69 -16.35 -14.83
C MET A 132 -14.34 -16.90 -15.32
N LYS A 133 -13.54 -16.05 -15.96
CA LYS A 133 -12.18 -16.42 -16.41
C LYS A 133 -11.28 -16.78 -15.21
N HIS A 134 -11.36 -16.02 -14.12
CA HIS A 134 -10.59 -16.26 -12.90
C HIS A 134 -10.98 -17.58 -12.21
N LEU A 135 -12.27 -17.94 -12.22
CA LEU A 135 -12.80 -19.15 -11.60
C LEU A 135 -12.66 -20.41 -12.49
N ASN A 136 -12.40 -20.21 -13.78
CA ASN A 136 -12.29 -21.32 -14.73
C ASN A 136 -11.05 -22.18 -14.45
N GLY A 137 -11.18 -23.51 -14.65
CA GLY A 137 -10.10 -24.47 -14.43
C GLY A 137 -9.84 -24.84 -12.95
N LYS A 138 -10.46 -24.16 -11.99
CA LYS A 138 -10.30 -24.45 -10.55
C LYS A 138 -11.23 -25.58 -10.13
N LYS A 139 -10.71 -26.82 -10.14
CA LYS A 139 -11.52 -28.06 -9.91
C LYS A 139 -12.04 -28.17 -8.48
N LEU A 140 -11.25 -27.77 -7.49
CA LEU A 140 -11.58 -27.84 -6.06
C LEU A 140 -12.33 -26.61 -5.53
N LEU A 141 -12.97 -25.84 -6.40
CA LEU A 141 -13.75 -24.68 -6.00
C LEU A 141 -15.21 -25.10 -5.77
N PRO A 142 -15.81 -24.71 -4.61
CA PRO A 142 -17.22 -25.00 -4.32
C PRO A 142 -18.16 -24.48 -5.41
N LYS A 143 -19.25 -25.20 -5.69
CA LYS A 143 -20.17 -24.86 -6.78
C LYS A 143 -20.80 -23.49 -6.66
N ILE A 144 -21.05 -23.00 -5.43
CA ILE A 144 -21.64 -21.69 -5.17
C ILE A 144 -20.84 -20.54 -5.83
N PHE A 145 -19.50 -20.66 -5.92
CA PHE A 145 -18.67 -19.65 -6.55
C PHE A 145 -18.81 -19.60 -8.07
N LYS A 146 -19.38 -20.63 -8.68
CA LYS A 146 -19.61 -20.73 -10.13
C LYS A 146 -21.08 -20.56 -10.51
N ASP A 147 -21.96 -20.36 -9.52
CA ASP A 147 -23.39 -20.16 -9.76
C ASP A 147 -23.62 -18.83 -10.49
N GLN A 148 -24.36 -18.87 -11.59
CA GLN A 148 -24.59 -17.67 -12.43
C GLN A 148 -25.41 -16.61 -11.71
N ASN A 149 -26.40 -17.00 -10.92
CA ASN A 149 -27.21 -16.05 -10.16
C ASN A 149 -26.37 -15.31 -9.14
N HIS A 150 -25.44 -16.02 -8.49
CA HIS A 150 -24.51 -15.44 -7.54
C HIS A 150 -23.51 -14.48 -8.22
N ILE A 151 -22.96 -14.87 -9.39
CA ILE A 151 -22.07 -14.01 -10.19
C ILE A 151 -22.80 -12.75 -10.65
N ASP A 152 -24.11 -12.82 -10.85
CA ASP A 152 -24.94 -11.66 -11.23
C ASP A 152 -25.11 -10.62 -10.12
N GLU A 153 -24.78 -10.97 -8.87
CA GLU A 153 -24.79 -10.05 -7.71
C GLU A 153 -23.58 -9.11 -7.65
N VAL A 154 -22.62 -9.23 -8.59
CA VAL A 154 -21.45 -8.31 -8.65
C VAL A 154 -21.91 -6.86 -8.74
N LYS A 155 -21.31 -6.00 -7.90
CA LYS A 155 -21.65 -4.58 -7.75
C LYS A 155 -20.46 -3.69 -8.06
N GLY A 156 -20.72 -2.60 -8.78
CA GLY A 156 -19.75 -1.52 -8.98
C GLY A 156 -19.85 -0.53 -7.82
N VAL A 157 -18.72 -0.30 -7.17
CA VAL A 157 -18.61 0.59 -6.02
C VAL A 157 -17.41 1.50 -6.22
N TYR A 158 -17.62 2.78 -6.04
CA TYR A 158 -16.53 3.73 -5.86
C TYR A 158 -16.05 3.66 -4.42
N VAL A 159 -14.79 3.29 -4.23
CA VAL A 159 -14.15 3.18 -2.92
C VAL A 159 -13.39 4.47 -2.62
N PRO A 160 -13.48 5.03 -1.40
CA PRO A 160 -12.78 6.23 -1.01
C PRO A 160 -11.28 5.97 -0.83
N PHE A 161 -10.46 6.86 -1.37
CA PHE A 161 -9.01 6.86 -1.19
C PHE A 161 -8.50 8.26 -0.87
N TRP A 162 -7.50 8.31 0.00
CA TRP A 162 -6.68 9.50 0.20
C TRP A 162 -5.44 9.40 -0.66
N LEU A 163 -5.17 10.41 -1.46
CA LEU A 163 -4.02 10.50 -2.35
C LEU A 163 -3.04 11.51 -1.78
N PHE A 164 -1.84 11.06 -1.50
CA PHE A 164 -0.81 11.85 -0.88
C PHE A 164 0.25 12.25 -1.91
N ASP A 165 0.46 13.55 -2.10
CA ASP A 165 1.45 14.14 -3.01
C ASP A 165 2.53 14.82 -2.16
N THR A 166 3.82 14.57 -2.43
CA THR A 166 4.93 15.22 -1.75
C THR A 166 6.22 15.11 -2.55
N ASP A 167 7.06 16.12 -2.44
CA ASP A 167 8.49 16.00 -2.80
C ASP A 167 9.28 15.57 -1.58
N VAL A 168 10.24 14.70 -1.78
CA VAL A 168 11.02 14.06 -0.71
C VAL A 168 12.49 14.29 -0.97
N ASP A 169 13.19 14.84 0.02
CA ASP A 169 14.64 14.73 0.13
C ASP A 169 14.96 13.62 1.13
N ALA A 170 15.75 12.66 0.71
CA ALA A 170 16.07 11.53 1.57
C ALA A 170 17.54 11.13 1.52
N GLN A 171 17.99 10.53 2.62
CA GLN A 171 19.26 9.86 2.74
C GLN A 171 19.04 8.46 3.27
N VAL A 172 19.56 7.46 2.55
CA VAL A 172 19.36 6.06 2.91
C VAL A 172 20.72 5.36 3.00
N ARG A 173 20.92 4.63 4.08
CA ARG A 173 22.08 3.80 4.29
C ARG A 173 21.70 2.33 4.10
N TYR A 174 22.47 1.64 3.27
CA TYR A 174 22.27 0.23 2.96
C TYR A 174 23.43 -0.60 3.45
N ARG A 175 23.14 -1.76 4.00
CA ARG A 175 24.10 -2.85 4.14
C ARG A 175 24.03 -3.74 2.90
N ALA A 176 25.15 -3.86 2.21
CA ALA A 176 25.27 -4.67 1.01
C ALA A 176 26.32 -5.77 1.18
N THR A 177 26.16 -6.88 0.47
CA THR A 177 27.11 -7.99 0.52
C THR A 177 27.60 -8.38 -0.86
N LYS A 178 28.86 -8.82 -0.94
CA LYS A 178 29.38 -9.61 -2.06
C LYS A 178 29.74 -10.99 -1.57
N VAL A 179 29.33 -12.00 -2.30
CA VAL A 179 29.59 -13.40 -1.96
C VAL A 179 30.48 -13.99 -3.03
N ARG A 180 31.58 -14.58 -2.60
CA ARG A 180 32.50 -15.35 -3.45
C ARG A 180 32.56 -16.78 -2.94
N THR A 181 32.34 -17.73 -3.83
CA THR A 181 32.41 -19.16 -3.48
C THR A 181 33.43 -19.83 -4.36
N TRP A 182 34.31 -20.65 -3.77
CA TRP A 182 35.25 -21.53 -4.47
C TRP A 182 35.37 -22.84 -3.69
N SER A 183 35.91 -23.84 -4.31
CA SER A 183 36.18 -25.13 -3.70
C SER A 183 37.58 -25.63 -4.04
N ASP A 184 38.15 -26.39 -3.14
CA ASP A 184 39.28 -27.28 -3.38
C ASP A 184 38.81 -28.74 -3.40
N GLU A 185 39.72 -29.70 -3.28
CA GLU A 185 39.39 -31.12 -3.33
C GLU A 185 38.55 -31.59 -2.15
N ASP A 186 38.65 -30.95 -0.96
CA ASP A 186 38.02 -31.37 0.28
C ASP A 186 36.94 -30.44 0.75
N TYR A 187 36.97 -29.14 0.40
CA TYR A 187 36.12 -28.12 1.00
C TYR A 187 35.52 -27.15 -0.02
N ARG A 188 34.33 -26.65 0.33
CA ARG A 188 33.69 -25.53 -0.33
C ARG A 188 33.79 -24.31 0.55
N TYR A 189 34.40 -23.24 0.05
CA TYR A 189 34.60 -21.99 0.75
C TYR A 189 33.57 -20.97 0.29
N THR A 190 33.06 -20.20 1.24
CA THR A 190 32.20 -19.05 0.96
C THR A 190 32.74 -17.85 1.74
N GLU A 191 33.15 -16.83 1.01
CA GLU A 191 33.56 -15.55 1.55
C GLU A 191 32.44 -14.54 1.36
N THR A 192 32.05 -13.85 2.43
CA THR A 192 31.07 -12.77 2.38
C THR A 192 31.73 -11.47 2.81
N SER A 193 31.81 -10.53 1.88
CA SER A 193 32.30 -9.17 2.16
C SER A 193 31.10 -8.24 2.38
N TYR A 194 31.19 -7.42 3.42
CA TYR A 194 30.15 -6.48 3.82
C TYR A 194 30.52 -5.06 3.41
N TYR A 195 29.54 -4.31 2.93
CA TYR A 195 29.71 -2.94 2.47
C TYR A 195 28.61 -2.06 3.04
N MET A 196 28.97 -0.85 3.44
CA MET A 196 28.06 0.22 3.74
C MET A 196 27.94 1.12 2.52
N ILE A 197 26.69 1.30 2.04
CA ILE A 197 26.38 2.14 0.88
C ILE A 197 25.49 3.27 1.33
N HIS A 198 25.84 4.48 0.96
CA HIS A 198 25.03 5.67 1.21
C HIS A 198 24.44 6.16 -0.12
N ARG A 199 23.14 6.53 -0.09
CA ARG A 199 22.43 7.17 -1.20
C ARG A 199 21.66 8.35 -0.66
N GLY A 200 21.79 9.49 -1.33
CA GLY A 200 21.00 10.68 -1.04
C GLY A 200 20.49 11.27 -2.34
N GLY A 201 19.33 11.91 -2.26
CA GLY A 201 18.69 12.54 -3.42
C GLY A 201 17.24 12.92 -3.15
N SER A 202 16.58 13.39 -4.20
CA SER A 202 15.20 13.83 -4.17
C SER A 202 14.32 12.91 -5.02
N VAL A 203 13.10 12.65 -4.55
CA VAL A 203 12.07 11.85 -5.25
C VAL A 203 10.74 12.56 -5.11
N GLY A 204 10.05 12.78 -6.23
CA GLY A 204 8.66 13.26 -6.22
C GLY A 204 7.69 12.09 -6.11
N PHE A 205 6.66 12.24 -5.29
CA PHE A 205 5.55 11.32 -5.15
C PHE A 205 4.25 12.00 -5.51
N GLU A 206 3.54 11.42 -6.45
CA GLU A 206 2.21 11.85 -6.84
C GLU A 206 1.22 10.70 -6.66
N HIS A 207 0.07 11.01 -6.06
CA HIS A 207 -1.05 10.08 -5.90
C HIS A 207 -0.69 8.78 -5.14
N VAL A 208 0.06 8.89 -4.04
CA VAL A 208 0.30 7.73 -3.16
C VAL A 208 -1.03 7.36 -2.50
N PRO A 209 -1.69 6.26 -2.90
CA PRO A 209 -3.03 5.97 -2.46
C PRO A 209 -3.04 5.31 -1.08
N VAL A 210 -3.99 5.69 -0.24
CA VAL A 210 -4.32 5.01 1.00
C VAL A 210 -5.84 4.86 1.08
N ASP A 211 -6.31 3.64 1.32
CA ASP A 211 -7.73 3.33 1.45
C ASP A 211 -8.37 4.11 2.61
N GLY A 212 -9.52 4.71 2.35
CA GLY A 212 -10.32 5.48 3.32
C GLY A 212 -11.48 4.68 3.92
N SER A 213 -11.56 3.36 3.73
CA SER A 213 -12.68 2.55 4.19
C SER A 213 -12.26 1.34 5.02
N SER A 214 -12.70 1.27 6.26
CA SER A 214 -12.53 0.09 7.11
C SER A 214 -13.36 -1.13 6.67
N LYS A 215 -14.24 -0.99 5.68
CA LYS A 215 -15.13 -2.05 5.19
C LYS A 215 -14.44 -3.00 4.23
N MET A 216 -13.34 -2.55 3.65
CA MET A 216 -12.52 -3.34 2.75
C MET A 216 -11.19 -3.68 3.43
N PRO A 217 -10.68 -4.92 3.27
CA PRO A 217 -9.33 -5.22 3.73
C PRO A 217 -8.29 -4.39 2.95
N ASP A 218 -7.40 -3.73 3.66
CA ASP A 218 -6.36 -2.88 3.06
C ASP A 218 -5.48 -3.63 2.05
N ASP A 219 -5.10 -4.88 2.36
CA ASP A 219 -4.30 -5.73 1.49
C ASP A 219 -5.04 -6.07 0.18
N LEU A 220 -6.37 -6.19 0.24
CA LEU A 220 -7.20 -6.37 -0.95
C LEU A 220 -7.22 -5.11 -1.80
N MET A 221 -7.36 -3.93 -1.17
CA MET A 221 -7.37 -2.64 -1.87
C MET A 221 -6.00 -2.29 -2.48
N GLU A 222 -4.91 -2.58 -1.79
CA GLU A 222 -3.57 -2.46 -2.37
C GLU A 222 -3.35 -3.44 -3.52
N SER A 223 -3.92 -4.63 -3.43
CA SER A 223 -3.76 -5.66 -4.45
C SER A 223 -4.49 -5.34 -5.77
N VAL A 224 -5.55 -4.51 -5.77
CA VAL A 224 -6.23 -4.09 -7.01
C VAL A 224 -5.48 -2.99 -7.76
N GLU A 225 -4.51 -2.31 -7.12
CA GLU A 225 -3.66 -1.33 -7.78
C GLU A 225 -2.80 -1.98 -8.89
N PRO A 226 -2.27 -1.27 -9.89
CA PRO A 226 -2.30 0.19 -10.04
C PRO A 226 -3.55 0.71 -10.74
N TYR A 227 -3.80 2.00 -10.56
CA TYR A 227 -4.74 2.81 -11.36
C TYR A 227 -3.96 3.78 -12.25
N ASP A 228 -4.50 4.08 -13.43
CA ASP A 228 -3.95 5.08 -14.33
C ASP A 228 -4.60 6.44 -14.05
N TYR A 229 -3.83 7.34 -13.47
CA TYR A 229 -4.30 8.68 -13.10
C TYR A 229 -4.48 9.63 -14.27
N SER A 230 -4.04 9.26 -15.47
CA SER A 230 -4.36 10.03 -16.69
C SER A 230 -5.87 10.05 -16.99
N ASP A 231 -6.62 9.12 -16.42
CA ASP A 231 -8.09 9.06 -16.51
C ASP A 231 -8.82 9.78 -15.36
N ALA A 232 -8.07 10.29 -14.36
CA ALA A 232 -8.67 10.99 -13.24
C ALA A 232 -9.32 12.29 -13.70
N LEU A 233 -10.53 12.54 -13.21
CA LEU A 233 -11.34 13.71 -13.56
C LEU A 233 -11.83 14.37 -12.27
N ASP A 234 -12.15 15.66 -12.35
CA ASP A 234 -12.83 16.37 -11.27
C ASP A 234 -14.15 15.65 -10.97
N PHE A 235 -14.41 15.43 -9.67
CA PHE A 235 -15.61 14.69 -9.27
C PHE A 235 -16.88 15.45 -9.62
N GLN A 236 -17.84 14.71 -10.21
CA GLN A 236 -19.22 15.14 -10.44
C GLN A 236 -20.17 14.02 -10.05
N THR A 237 -21.34 14.36 -9.50
CA THR A 237 -22.36 13.38 -9.07
C THR A 237 -22.84 12.47 -10.21
N ALA A 238 -22.74 12.93 -11.46
CA ALA A 238 -23.09 12.13 -12.64
C ALA A 238 -22.29 10.81 -12.76
N TYR A 239 -21.07 10.74 -12.22
CA TYR A 239 -20.29 9.51 -12.22
C TYR A 239 -20.85 8.40 -11.30
N LEU A 240 -21.74 8.76 -10.36
CA LEU A 240 -22.43 7.80 -9.51
C LEU A 240 -23.63 7.12 -10.18
N ALA A 241 -24.02 7.55 -11.39
CA ALA A 241 -25.18 6.97 -12.09
C ALA A 241 -24.97 5.47 -12.38
N GLY A 242 -25.80 4.62 -11.76
CA GLY A 242 -25.70 3.16 -11.88
C GLY A 242 -24.64 2.48 -11.01
N TYR A 243 -23.95 3.23 -10.17
CA TYR A 243 -22.94 2.75 -9.22
C TYR A 243 -23.22 3.21 -7.80
N PHE A 244 -22.56 2.60 -6.84
CA PHE A 244 -22.55 3.07 -5.45
C PHE A 244 -21.22 3.71 -5.13
N ALA A 245 -21.20 4.66 -4.20
CA ALA A 245 -19.99 5.13 -3.57
C ALA A 245 -19.99 4.69 -2.10
N ASP A 246 -18.88 4.16 -1.63
CA ASP A 246 -18.65 3.92 -0.22
C ASP A 246 -18.31 5.25 0.46
N LYS A 247 -18.76 5.40 1.69
CA LYS A 247 -18.44 6.53 2.53
C LYS A 247 -17.12 6.26 3.25
N TYR A 248 -16.19 7.22 3.22
CA TYR A 248 -14.99 7.04 4.05
C TYR A 248 -15.37 7.01 5.55
N ASP A 249 -14.75 6.12 6.28
CA ASP A 249 -14.84 6.00 7.74
C ASP A 249 -13.44 5.99 8.40
N VAL A 250 -12.38 6.15 7.57
CA VAL A 250 -11.00 6.42 7.97
C VAL A 250 -10.60 7.76 7.37
N THR A 251 -10.17 8.71 8.19
CA THR A 251 -9.85 10.07 7.74
C THR A 251 -8.45 10.15 7.09
N ALA A 252 -8.15 11.28 6.43
CA ALA A 252 -6.82 11.54 5.88
C ALA A 252 -5.76 11.55 6.99
N GLU A 253 -6.08 12.13 8.15
CA GLU A 253 -5.19 12.19 9.32
C GLU A 253 -4.88 10.78 9.86
N GLU A 254 -5.87 9.92 9.95
CA GLU A 254 -5.70 8.52 10.38
C GLU A 254 -4.89 7.69 9.37
N SER A 255 -4.82 8.14 8.13
CA SER A 255 -4.11 7.48 7.02
C SER A 255 -2.63 7.89 6.91
N ILE A 256 -2.18 8.92 7.65
CA ILE A 256 -0.83 9.48 7.56
C ILE A 256 0.27 8.43 7.79
N ASP A 257 0.15 7.62 8.82
CA ASP A 257 1.18 6.62 9.14
C ASP A 257 1.39 5.64 7.99
N ARG A 258 0.31 5.25 7.32
CA ARG A 258 0.37 4.35 6.17
C ARG A 258 0.97 5.05 4.94
N ALA A 259 0.60 6.31 4.70
CA ALA A 259 1.20 7.13 3.65
C ALA A 259 2.72 7.25 3.86
N ASN A 260 3.14 7.58 5.08
CA ASN A 260 4.55 7.69 5.46
C ASN A 260 5.33 6.39 5.22
N GLN A 261 4.76 5.25 5.59
CA GLN A 261 5.37 3.93 5.36
C GLN A 261 5.50 3.63 3.86
N ARG A 262 4.48 3.94 3.05
CA ARG A 262 4.52 3.74 1.59
C ARG A 262 5.57 4.63 0.93
N VAL A 263 5.61 5.91 1.28
CA VAL A 263 6.60 6.86 0.75
C VAL A 263 8.02 6.44 1.15
N ARG A 264 8.26 6.13 2.42
CA ARG A 264 9.56 5.66 2.91
C ARG A 264 10.02 4.43 2.16
N ARG A 265 9.21 3.38 2.11
CA ARG A 265 9.52 2.13 1.42
C ARG A 265 9.83 2.34 -0.05
N SER A 266 8.99 3.13 -0.74
CA SER A 266 9.21 3.43 -2.16
C SER A 266 10.49 4.22 -2.41
N THR A 267 10.85 5.15 -1.50
CA THR A 267 12.13 5.89 -1.54
C THR A 267 13.32 4.94 -1.35
N GLU A 268 13.26 4.07 -0.34
CA GLU A 268 14.30 3.08 -0.06
C GLU A 268 14.49 2.13 -1.25
N ASP A 269 13.40 1.62 -1.83
CA ASP A 269 13.42 0.74 -3.00
C ASP A 269 13.98 1.45 -4.25
N ALA A 270 13.58 2.71 -4.49
CA ALA A 270 14.05 3.50 -5.60
C ALA A 270 15.58 3.72 -5.51
N PHE A 271 16.08 4.08 -4.33
CA PHE A 271 17.52 4.28 -4.13
C PHE A 271 18.29 2.96 -4.15
N ALA A 272 17.72 1.86 -3.61
CA ALA A 272 18.32 0.54 -3.67
C ALA A 272 18.52 0.08 -5.11
N SER A 273 17.62 0.42 -6.02
CA SER A 273 17.74 0.08 -7.45
C SER A 273 18.97 0.67 -8.12
N THR A 274 19.53 1.76 -7.56
CA THR A 274 20.78 2.39 -8.03
C THR A 274 22.04 1.71 -7.51
N VAL A 275 21.90 0.78 -6.56
CA VAL A 275 23.04 0.05 -5.97
C VAL A 275 23.24 -1.26 -6.70
N GLN A 276 24.30 -1.32 -7.52
CA GLN A 276 24.58 -2.47 -8.39
C GLN A 276 25.85 -3.20 -7.98
N GLY A 277 25.95 -4.48 -8.39
CA GLY A 277 27.14 -5.29 -8.20
C GLY A 277 27.28 -5.93 -6.81
N TYR A 278 26.20 -6.04 -6.06
CA TYR A 278 26.12 -6.71 -4.77
C TYR A 278 25.15 -7.90 -4.81
N ALA A 279 25.38 -8.89 -3.96
CA ALA A 279 24.51 -10.06 -3.83
C ALA A 279 23.22 -9.74 -3.04
N THR A 280 23.34 -8.87 -2.03
CA THR A 280 22.20 -8.36 -1.26
C THR A 280 22.36 -6.86 -1.01
N VAL A 281 21.26 -6.14 -0.95
CA VAL A 281 21.19 -4.72 -0.59
C VAL A 281 19.97 -4.55 0.32
N ASN A 282 20.20 -4.17 1.58
CA ASN A 282 19.14 -3.98 2.57
C ASN A 282 19.28 -2.61 3.22
N ALA A 283 18.20 -1.85 3.27
CA ALA A 283 18.16 -0.59 3.99
C ALA A 283 18.37 -0.84 5.50
N GLU A 284 19.24 -0.07 6.13
CA GLU A 284 19.50 -0.09 7.58
C GLU A 284 18.91 1.12 8.28
N SER A 285 19.03 2.29 7.66
CA SER A 285 18.42 3.53 8.14
C SER A 285 18.06 4.42 6.96
N SER A 286 17.03 5.23 7.16
CA SER A 286 16.64 6.28 6.23
C SER A 286 16.24 7.52 7.01
N SER A 287 16.60 8.69 6.48
CA SER A 287 16.11 9.99 6.90
C SER A 287 15.32 10.59 5.74
N VAL A 288 14.11 11.02 6.02
CA VAL A 288 13.13 11.46 5.01
C VAL A 288 12.60 12.84 5.39
N GLN A 289 12.71 13.79 4.46
CA GLN A 289 12.22 15.16 4.62
C GLN A 289 11.18 15.44 3.55
N PHE A 290 9.96 15.78 3.95
CA PHE A 290 8.88 16.16 3.03
C PHE A 290 8.88 17.65 2.74
N HIS A 291 8.54 17.98 1.51
CA HIS A 291 8.34 19.34 1.02
C HIS A 291 6.96 19.43 0.36
N GLY A 292 6.06 20.20 0.98
CA GLY A 292 4.73 20.48 0.42
C GLY A 292 3.79 19.26 0.39
N GLY A 293 3.82 18.41 1.43
CA GLY A 293 2.95 17.24 1.55
C GLY A 293 1.47 17.64 1.57
N LYS A 294 0.65 17.09 0.64
CA LYS A 294 -0.78 17.37 0.51
C LYS A 294 -1.58 16.09 0.33
N ALA A 295 -2.80 16.09 0.84
CA ALA A 295 -3.76 15.03 0.61
C ALA A 295 -4.88 15.48 -0.34
N LYS A 296 -5.43 14.56 -1.15
CA LYS A 296 -6.65 14.72 -1.95
C LYS A 296 -7.61 13.59 -1.68
N TYR A 297 -8.89 13.85 -1.76
CA TYR A 297 -9.92 12.84 -1.66
C TYR A 297 -10.32 12.33 -3.04
N ALA A 298 -10.19 11.02 -3.26
CA ALA A 298 -10.47 10.36 -4.54
C ALA A 298 -11.47 9.22 -4.40
N LEU A 299 -12.19 8.93 -5.48
CA LEU A 299 -13.03 7.75 -5.62
C LEU A 299 -12.46 6.81 -6.70
N TYR A 300 -12.26 5.54 -6.32
CA TYR A 300 -11.72 4.51 -7.21
C TYR A 300 -12.78 3.48 -7.61
N PRO A 301 -12.86 3.10 -8.90
CA PRO A 301 -13.84 2.17 -9.40
C PRO A 301 -13.44 0.73 -9.06
N VAL A 302 -14.26 0.03 -8.27
CA VAL A 302 -14.04 -1.36 -7.88
C VAL A 302 -15.30 -2.18 -8.10
N TRP A 303 -15.19 -3.30 -8.82
CA TRP A 303 -16.23 -4.32 -8.87
C TRP A 303 -16.07 -5.28 -7.71
N LEU A 304 -17.11 -5.47 -6.93
CA LEU A 304 -17.12 -6.31 -5.71
C LEU A 304 -18.12 -7.46 -5.84
N LEU A 305 -17.70 -8.63 -5.36
CA LEU A 305 -18.59 -9.76 -5.11
C LEU A 305 -18.21 -10.42 -3.78
N ASN A 306 -19.17 -10.59 -2.91
CA ASN A 306 -19.01 -11.28 -1.64
C ASN A 306 -19.73 -12.62 -1.69
N THR A 307 -19.03 -13.69 -1.29
CA THR A 307 -19.55 -15.04 -1.20
C THR A 307 -19.34 -15.57 0.21
N THR A 308 -20.40 -16.08 0.84
CA THR A 308 -20.29 -16.79 2.13
C THR A 308 -20.32 -18.28 1.88
N TRP A 309 -19.31 -19.00 2.38
CA TRP A 309 -19.23 -20.46 2.31
C TRP A 309 -18.65 -21.03 3.60
N ASN A 310 -19.33 -22.03 4.17
CA ASN A 310 -18.98 -22.64 5.46
C ASN A 310 -18.83 -21.63 6.63
N GLY A 311 -19.63 -20.56 6.61
CA GLY A 311 -19.59 -19.51 7.63
C GLY A 311 -18.47 -18.47 7.44
N GLU A 312 -17.60 -18.65 6.45
CA GLU A 312 -16.55 -17.70 6.11
C GLU A 312 -16.92 -16.83 4.90
N LYS A 313 -16.47 -15.59 4.93
CA LYS A 313 -16.69 -14.62 3.86
C LYS A 313 -15.49 -14.57 2.93
N TYR A 314 -15.76 -14.67 1.64
CA TYR A 314 -14.80 -14.53 0.56
C TYR A 314 -15.15 -13.30 -0.27
N THR A 315 -14.24 -12.35 -0.36
CA THR A 315 -14.43 -11.12 -1.12
C THR A 315 -13.58 -11.16 -2.39
N PHE A 316 -14.21 -10.88 -3.52
CA PHE A 316 -13.56 -10.67 -4.80
C PHE A 316 -13.64 -9.19 -5.16
N ALA A 317 -12.53 -8.64 -5.58
CA ALA A 317 -12.46 -7.29 -6.10
C ALA A 317 -11.82 -7.28 -7.50
N MET A 318 -12.34 -6.44 -8.38
CA MET A 318 -11.71 -6.18 -9.66
C MET A 318 -11.58 -4.67 -9.87
N ASN A 319 -10.40 -4.24 -10.26
CA ASN A 319 -10.15 -2.87 -10.68
C ASN A 319 -11.08 -2.53 -11.86
N GLY A 320 -11.97 -1.55 -11.67
CA GLY A 320 -12.98 -1.16 -12.66
C GLY A 320 -12.41 -0.44 -13.87
N GLN A 321 -11.13 -0.04 -13.82
CA GLN A 321 -10.41 0.58 -14.92
C GLN A 321 -9.58 -0.44 -15.69
N THR A 322 -8.73 -1.21 -15.02
CA THR A 322 -7.72 -2.08 -15.64
C THR A 322 -8.18 -3.54 -15.80
N GLY A 323 -9.19 -3.96 -15.04
CA GLY A 323 -9.64 -5.35 -15.01
C GLY A 323 -8.78 -6.27 -14.16
N LYS A 324 -7.81 -5.75 -13.41
CA LYS A 324 -7.00 -6.55 -12.50
C LYS A 324 -7.89 -7.15 -11.42
N PHE A 325 -7.84 -8.47 -11.30
CA PHE A 325 -8.72 -9.26 -10.44
C PHE A 325 -7.94 -9.80 -9.24
N VAL A 326 -8.52 -9.66 -8.05
CA VAL A 326 -7.95 -10.15 -6.80
C VAL A 326 -9.04 -10.80 -5.95
N GLY A 327 -8.65 -11.74 -5.10
CA GLY A 327 -9.57 -12.40 -4.16
C GLY A 327 -9.03 -13.75 -3.70
N ASN A 328 -9.46 -14.15 -2.52
CA ASN A 328 -9.13 -15.44 -1.94
C ASN A 328 -10.20 -16.47 -2.32
N LEU A 329 -9.78 -17.68 -2.68
CA LEU A 329 -10.66 -18.77 -3.01
C LEU A 329 -10.49 -19.92 -2.01
N PRO A 330 -11.58 -20.51 -1.51
CA PRO A 330 -11.49 -21.68 -0.68
C PRO A 330 -11.12 -22.91 -1.49
N LEU A 331 -10.55 -23.89 -0.81
CA LEU A 331 -10.34 -25.23 -1.34
C LEU A 331 -11.35 -26.19 -0.72
N ASP A 332 -12.27 -26.70 -1.52
CA ASP A 332 -13.17 -27.76 -1.11
C ASP A 332 -12.47 -29.11 -1.29
N LYS A 333 -12.00 -29.69 -0.18
CA LYS A 333 -11.33 -31.01 -0.17
C LYS A 333 -12.30 -32.16 -0.32
N SER A 334 -13.62 -31.91 -0.29
CA SER A 334 -14.68 -32.88 -0.44
C SER A 334 -15.25 -32.95 -1.86
N ALA A 335 -14.79 -32.11 -2.76
CA ALA A 335 -15.27 -32.01 -4.15
C ALA A 335 -14.58 -33.00 -5.08
#